data_5d56847b90a1bcffe2c6ae8d34e11cad
#
_entry.id   5d56847b90a1bcffe2c6ae8d34e11cad
#
_cell.length_a   1.000
_cell.length_b   1.000
_cell.length_c   1.000
_cell.angle_alpha   90.00
_cell.angle_beta   90.00
_cell.angle_gamma   90.00
#
_symmetry.space_group_name_H-M   'P 1'
#
loop_
_entity.id
_entity.type
_entity.pdbx_description
1 polymer ?
#
loop_
_entity_poly.entity_id
_entity_poly.type
_entity_poly.pdbx_seq_one_letter_code
_entity_poly.pdbx_strand_id
1 'polypeptide(L)'
;MPQEQNYDVIIVGAGAAGLYAALNLEKEAKVLLLSKKELALSNSSLAQGGVASVVYRENDDPELHFQDTLIAGKHQNNPDAVRVLVNEGPQDVLNIQRLGVDFDLAGDGRIQMTLEAGHSRHRIAHHKDSTGKEIVDKLLYRVKRLANVTILENALLFSLTKTENGFYAGVQHQGEAFYAGASYVLLATGGIGRIYQYTTNSAIATGDGIMFAHELGAEIKHLSWIQFHPTAFAAEKDRERFLISEAVRGEGANLLNCYGAHFTSKYDSRGDLAPRDVVSNAIMQEMAATGSDRFYLDITYKDPDFL
;
A
#
# COMPACT_ATOMS: atom_id res chain seq x y z
N MET A 1 -28.95 12.33 -24.76
CA MET A 1 -28.15 11.14 -24.48
C MET A 1 -26.88 11.63 -23.78
N PRO A 2 -26.40 11.00 -22.75
CA PRO A 2 -25.12 11.38 -22.13
C PRO A 2 -24.02 11.32 -23.20
N GLN A 3 -23.12 12.30 -23.17
CA GLN A 3 -22.04 12.42 -24.15
C GLN A 3 -21.10 11.21 -24.00
N GLU A 4 -20.99 10.40 -25.04
CA GLU A 4 -20.10 9.24 -25.05
C GLU A 4 -18.66 9.71 -25.30
N GLN A 5 -17.75 9.33 -24.41
CA GLN A 5 -16.32 9.64 -24.53
C GLN A 5 -15.56 8.34 -24.73
N ASN A 6 -14.69 8.28 -25.74
CA ASN A 6 -13.89 7.08 -26.02
C ASN A 6 -12.43 7.28 -25.69
N TYR A 7 -11.85 6.29 -25.02
CA TYR A 7 -10.47 6.18 -24.60
C TYR A 7 -9.87 4.85 -25.05
N ASP A 8 -8.56 4.74 -25.04
CA ASP A 8 -7.90 3.45 -25.23
C ASP A 8 -7.84 2.69 -23.89
N VAL A 9 -7.55 3.42 -22.80
CA VAL A 9 -7.44 2.85 -21.47
C VAL A 9 -8.19 3.72 -20.45
N ILE A 10 -8.98 3.07 -19.58
CA ILE A 10 -9.48 3.68 -18.35
C ILE A 10 -8.72 3.11 -17.17
N ILE A 11 -8.09 3.98 -16.36
CA ILE A 11 -7.41 3.61 -15.10
C ILE A 11 -8.30 4.05 -13.94
N VAL A 12 -8.71 3.11 -13.09
CA VAL A 12 -9.55 3.38 -11.93
C VAL A 12 -8.71 3.31 -10.66
N GLY A 13 -8.39 4.47 -10.10
CA GLY A 13 -7.57 4.65 -8.90
C GLY A 13 -6.27 5.40 -9.19
N ALA A 14 -6.01 6.45 -8.40
CA ALA A 14 -4.85 7.33 -8.50
C ALA A 14 -3.81 7.07 -7.37
N GLY A 15 -3.73 5.84 -6.86
CA GLY A 15 -2.62 5.39 -6.02
C GLY A 15 -1.36 5.10 -6.84
N ALA A 16 -0.29 4.63 -6.20
CA ALA A 16 0.99 4.35 -6.85
C ALA A 16 0.83 3.47 -8.10
N ALA A 17 0.01 2.42 -8.04
CA ALA A 17 -0.20 1.50 -9.17
C ALA A 17 -0.83 2.19 -10.38
N GLY A 18 -1.91 2.97 -10.18
CA GLY A 18 -2.58 3.66 -11.28
C GLY A 18 -1.74 4.78 -11.89
N LEU A 19 -1.04 5.55 -11.05
CA LEU A 19 -0.14 6.61 -11.51
C LEU A 19 1.06 6.04 -12.27
N TYR A 20 1.68 4.98 -11.76
CA TYR A 20 2.81 4.34 -12.43
C TYR A 20 2.40 3.69 -13.75
N ALA A 21 1.22 3.05 -13.79
CA ALA A 21 0.67 2.53 -15.04
C ALA A 21 0.47 3.63 -16.09
N ALA A 22 -0.12 4.77 -15.70
CA ALA A 22 -0.34 5.90 -16.62
C ALA A 22 0.98 6.43 -17.23
N LEU A 23 2.08 6.38 -16.46
CA LEU A 23 3.41 6.82 -16.93
C LEU A 23 4.09 5.81 -17.87
N ASN A 24 3.66 4.55 -17.86
CA ASN A 24 4.23 3.48 -18.67
C ASN A 24 3.37 3.11 -19.90
N LEU A 25 2.24 3.80 -20.12
CA LEU A 25 1.49 3.66 -21.36
C LEU A 25 2.12 4.44 -22.51
N GLU A 26 1.86 4.02 -23.73
CA GLU A 26 2.30 4.72 -24.94
C GLU A 26 1.70 6.13 -24.99
N LYS A 27 2.49 7.09 -25.50
CA LYS A 27 2.09 8.51 -25.53
C LYS A 27 0.90 8.79 -26.43
N GLU A 28 0.65 7.91 -27.38
CA GLU A 28 -0.46 7.95 -28.31
C GLU A 28 -1.76 7.44 -27.70
N ALA A 29 -1.67 6.61 -26.63
CA ALA A 29 -2.84 6.06 -25.97
C ALA A 29 -3.63 7.15 -25.26
N LYS A 30 -4.92 7.31 -25.57
CA LYS A 30 -5.82 8.22 -24.89
C LYS A 30 -6.30 7.60 -23.57
N VAL A 31 -5.91 8.17 -22.46
CA VAL A 31 -6.12 7.60 -21.11
C VAL A 31 -7.09 8.44 -20.29
N LEU A 32 -8.04 7.79 -19.62
CA LEU A 32 -8.88 8.37 -18.59
C LEU A 32 -8.43 7.82 -17.21
N LEU A 33 -7.93 8.69 -16.33
CA LEU A 33 -7.59 8.35 -14.95
C LEU A 33 -8.68 8.85 -14.00
N LEU A 34 -9.33 7.94 -13.30
CA LEU A 34 -10.40 8.23 -12.34
C LEU A 34 -9.88 8.13 -10.90
N SER A 35 -10.16 9.14 -10.10
CA SER A 35 -9.99 9.10 -8.65
C SER A 35 -11.31 9.35 -7.94
N LYS A 36 -11.72 8.44 -7.05
CA LYS A 36 -12.98 8.53 -6.29
C LYS A 36 -13.04 9.75 -5.36
N LYS A 37 -11.88 10.22 -4.93
CA LYS A 37 -11.68 11.43 -4.10
C LYS A 37 -10.54 12.25 -4.69
N GLU A 38 -10.01 13.18 -3.90
CA GLU A 38 -8.83 13.97 -4.26
C GLU A 38 -7.65 13.06 -4.61
N LEU A 39 -6.84 13.44 -5.58
CA LEU A 39 -5.69 12.64 -6.07
C LEU A 39 -4.64 12.37 -4.98
N ALA A 40 -4.51 13.27 -4.01
CA ALA A 40 -3.59 13.10 -2.91
C ALA A 40 -4.03 12.03 -1.90
N LEU A 41 -5.32 11.65 -1.89
CA LEU A 41 -5.87 10.68 -0.95
C LEU A 41 -5.76 9.26 -1.51
N SER A 42 -4.80 8.50 -1.01
CA SER A 42 -4.66 7.07 -1.32
C SER A 42 -4.00 6.34 -0.15
N ASN A 43 -4.20 5.03 -0.04
CA ASN A 43 -3.42 4.24 0.92
C ASN A 43 -1.92 4.25 0.56
N SER A 44 -1.59 4.41 -0.71
CA SER A 44 -0.20 4.58 -1.14
C SER A 44 0.43 5.84 -0.54
N SER A 45 -0.28 6.97 -0.51
CA SER A 45 0.23 8.23 0.07
C SER A 45 0.33 8.18 1.61
N LEU A 46 -0.40 7.27 2.26
CA LEU A 46 -0.35 7.07 3.71
C LEU A 46 0.73 6.07 4.15
N ALA A 47 1.40 5.39 3.20
CA ALA A 47 2.41 4.39 3.51
C ALA A 47 3.67 5.06 4.09
N GLN A 48 4.03 4.67 5.31
CA GLN A 48 5.15 5.23 6.07
C GLN A 48 6.47 4.54 5.73
N GLY A 49 6.49 3.20 5.76
CA GLY A 49 7.69 2.40 5.48
C GLY A 49 8.26 2.59 4.07
N GLY A 50 9.21 1.73 3.71
CA GLY A 50 9.88 1.82 2.42
C GLY A 50 9.42 0.78 1.40
N VAL A 51 10.18 0.70 0.31
CA VAL A 51 9.98 -0.26 -0.78
C VAL A 51 11.08 -1.30 -0.73
N ALA A 52 10.72 -2.57 -0.52
CA ALA A 52 11.66 -3.68 -0.50
C ALA A 52 12.13 -4.02 -1.92
N SER A 53 13.43 -3.92 -2.16
CA SER A 53 14.00 -4.25 -3.46
C SER A 53 15.52 -4.45 -3.41
N VAL A 54 16.05 -5.45 -4.12
CA VAL A 54 17.48 -5.73 -4.20
C VAL A 54 18.12 -4.84 -5.27
N VAL A 55 18.18 -3.54 -5.00
CA VAL A 55 18.79 -2.55 -5.94
C VAL A 55 20.30 -2.78 -6.06
N TYR A 56 20.96 -3.17 -4.97
CA TYR A 56 22.40 -3.42 -4.90
C TYR A 56 22.68 -4.86 -4.49
N ARG A 57 23.54 -5.53 -5.26
CA ARG A 57 23.83 -6.97 -5.11
C ARG A 57 25.07 -7.30 -4.27
N GLU A 58 25.79 -6.31 -3.79
CA GLU A 58 27.05 -6.53 -3.05
C GLU A 58 26.82 -7.28 -1.72
N ASN A 59 25.70 -7.04 -1.05
CA ASN A 59 25.35 -7.65 0.23
C ASN A 59 23.96 -8.32 0.25
N ASP A 60 23.30 -8.42 -0.93
CA ASP A 60 21.96 -8.99 -1.06
C ASP A 60 21.79 -9.72 -2.40
N ASP A 61 20.79 -10.59 -2.47
CA ASP A 61 20.50 -11.40 -3.66
C ASP A 61 18.96 -11.50 -3.86
N PRO A 62 18.45 -11.41 -5.10
CA PRO A 62 17.03 -11.65 -5.38
C PRO A 62 16.51 -12.99 -4.85
N GLU A 63 17.34 -14.02 -4.78
CA GLU A 63 16.93 -15.32 -4.20
C GLU A 63 16.70 -15.21 -2.70
N LEU A 64 17.51 -14.45 -1.95
CA LEU A 64 17.25 -14.18 -0.54
C LEU A 64 15.95 -13.40 -0.35
N HIS A 65 15.68 -12.40 -1.20
CA HIS A 65 14.41 -11.68 -1.17
C HIS A 65 13.23 -12.59 -1.51
N PHE A 66 13.39 -13.48 -2.47
CA PHE A 66 12.39 -14.49 -2.81
C PHE A 66 12.06 -15.39 -1.62
N GLN A 67 13.08 -15.95 -0.95
CA GLN A 67 12.89 -16.80 0.21
C GLN A 67 12.25 -16.07 1.38
N ASP A 68 12.71 -14.85 1.70
CA ASP A 68 12.10 -14.01 2.75
C ASP A 68 10.61 -13.78 2.47
N THR A 69 10.25 -13.50 1.20
CA THR A 69 8.85 -13.27 0.78
C THR A 69 8.00 -14.53 0.94
N LEU A 70 8.53 -15.71 0.56
CA LEU A 70 7.80 -16.97 0.76
C LEU A 70 7.58 -17.29 2.24
N ILE A 71 8.60 -17.06 3.07
CA ILE A 71 8.52 -17.27 4.52
C ILE A 71 7.48 -16.32 5.14
N ALA A 72 7.52 -15.03 4.79
CA ALA A 72 6.56 -14.04 5.27
C ALA A 72 5.12 -14.39 4.87
N GLY A 73 4.92 -14.90 3.66
CA GLY A 73 3.63 -15.39 3.18
C GLY A 73 3.28 -16.81 3.62
N LYS A 74 4.04 -17.41 4.56
CA LYS A 74 3.83 -18.78 5.07
C LYS A 74 3.72 -19.81 3.94
N HIS A 75 4.48 -19.61 2.87
CA HIS A 75 4.51 -20.46 1.65
C HIS A 75 3.14 -20.59 0.95
N GLN A 76 2.24 -19.64 1.16
CA GLN A 76 0.95 -19.58 0.45
C GLN A 76 1.00 -18.67 -0.79
N ASN A 77 2.12 -18.02 -1.03
CA ASN A 77 2.36 -17.19 -2.20
C ASN A 77 2.33 -18.04 -3.49
N ASN A 78 2.00 -17.38 -4.61
CA ASN A 78 2.33 -17.90 -5.91
C ASN A 78 3.84 -17.67 -6.18
N PRO A 79 4.68 -18.72 -6.28
CA PRO A 79 6.13 -18.52 -6.44
C PRO A 79 6.51 -17.79 -7.72
N ASP A 80 5.76 -17.98 -8.83
CA ASP A 80 6.04 -17.32 -10.10
C ASP A 80 5.79 -15.82 -10.00
N ALA A 81 4.69 -15.41 -9.32
CA ALA A 81 4.42 -14.00 -9.06
C ALA A 81 5.48 -13.36 -8.16
N VAL A 82 5.97 -14.09 -7.15
CA VAL A 82 7.09 -13.61 -6.31
C VAL A 82 8.37 -13.46 -7.13
N ARG A 83 8.64 -14.38 -8.06
CA ARG A 83 9.79 -14.27 -8.98
C ARG A 83 9.74 -13.01 -9.83
N VAL A 84 8.58 -12.68 -10.40
CA VAL A 84 8.39 -11.43 -11.14
C VAL A 84 8.69 -10.24 -10.23
N LEU A 85 8.08 -10.18 -9.05
CA LEU A 85 8.25 -9.09 -8.08
C LEU A 85 9.73 -8.84 -7.75
N VAL A 86 10.47 -9.88 -7.35
CA VAL A 86 11.86 -9.71 -6.87
C VAL A 86 12.86 -9.44 -7.99
N ASN A 87 12.56 -9.87 -9.21
CA ASN A 87 13.45 -9.67 -10.37
C ASN A 87 13.21 -8.32 -11.07
N GLU A 88 11.98 -7.85 -11.15
CA GLU A 88 11.63 -6.61 -11.84
C GLU A 88 11.67 -5.39 -10.91
N GLY A 89 11.34 -5.57 -9.63
CA GLY A 89 11.30 -4.52 -8.62
C GLY A 89 12.54 -3.62 -8.53
N PRO A 90 13.79 -4.14 -8.65
CA PRO A 90 14.98 -3.30 -8.65
C PRO A 90 14.99 -2.24 -9.75
N GLN A 91 14.58 -2.61 -10.96
CA GLN A 91 14.51 -1.67 -12.08
C GLN A 91 13.40 -0.64 -11.85
N ASP A 92 12.27 -1.05 -11.27
CA ASP A 92 11.15 -0.15 -10.99
C ASP A 92 11.49 0.88 -9.90
N VAL A 93 12.22 0.49 -8.85
CA VAL A 93 12.73 1.44 -7.85
C VAL A 93 13.65 2.48 -8.49
N LEU A 94 14.56 2.06 -9.37
CA LEU A 94 15.42 2.99 -10.12
C LEU A 94 14.62 3.87 -11.09
N ASN A 95 13.55 3.34 -11.70
CA ASN A 95 12.69 4.10 -12.61
C ASN A 95 11.94 5.21 -11.86
N ILE A 96 11.34 4.91 -10.69
CA ILE A 96 10.65 5.95 -9.92
C ILE A 96 11.63 6.99 -9.37
N GLN A 97 12.86 6.61 -9.03
CA GLN A 97 13.93 7.57 -8.71
C GLN A 97 14.21 8.51 -9.89
N ARG A 98 14.34 7.98 -11.12
CA ARG A 98 14.50 8.80 -12.34
C ARG A 98 13.31 9.71 -12.61
N LEU A 99 12.10 9.30 -12.20
CA LEU A 99 10.89 10.12 -12.26
C LEU A 99 10.88 11.23 -11.20
N GLY A 100 11.85 11.25 -10.30
CA GLY A 100 12.08 12.31 -9.33
C GLY A 100 11.72 11.96 -7.88
N VAL A 101 11.45 10.68 -7.59
CA VAL A 101 11.30 10.22 -6.19
C VAL A 101 12.63 10.40 -5.47
N ASP A 102 12.59 11.14 -4.37
CA ASP A 102 13.76 11.54 -3.59
C ASP A 102 13.95 10.57 -2.42
N PHE A 103 14.57 9.41 -2.70
CA PHE A 103 14.96 8.48 -1.65
C PHE A 103 16.11 9.04 -0.81
N ASP A 104 16.15 8.69 0.47
CA ASP A 104 17.26 9.02 1.35
C ASP A 104 18.55 8.39 0.82
N LEU A 105 19.65 9.14 0.87
CA LEU A 105 20.92 8.73 0.29
C LEU A 105 21.95 8.42 1.37
N ALA A 106 22.74 7.39 1.15
CA ALA A 106 23.94 7.10 1.91
C ALA A 106 25.05 8.10 1.59
N GLY A 107 26.12 8.10 2.40
CA GLY A 107 27.25 9.01 2.24
C GLY A 107 28.01 8.89 0.91
N ASP A 108 27.82 7.80 0.17
CA ASP A 108 28.37 7.56 -1.17
C ASP A 108 27.44 8.01 -2.31
N GLY A 109 26.28 8.61 -1.99
CA GLY A 109 25.28 9.09 -2.94
C GLY A 109 24.34 8.01 -3.49
N ARG A 110 24.47 6.75 -3.05
CA ARG A 110 23.52 5.68 -3.39
C ARG A 110 22.28 5.74 -2.50
N ILE A 111 21.17 5.12 -2.92
CA ILE A 111 19.96 5.00 -2.10
C ILE A 111 20.35 4.30 -0.80
N GLN A 112 20.01 4.91 0.33
CA GLN A 112 20.17 4.29 1.65
C GLN A 112 19.17 3.17 1.81
N MET A 113 19.67 1.97 2.11
CA MET A 113 18.85 0.78 2.35
C MET A 113 18.79 0.47 3.84
N THR A 114 17.57 0.31 4.34
CA THR A 114 17.31 -0.08 5.74
C THR A 114 16.79 -1.51 5.83
N LEU A 115 16.71 -2.01 7.07
CA LEU A 115 16.17 -3.33 7.40
C LEU A 115 14.81 -3.15 8.06
N GLU A 116 13.81 -3.88 7.58
CA GLU A 116 12.52 -4.03 8.25
C GLU A 116 12.25 -5.49 8.62
N ALA A 117 11.29 -5.71 9.52
CA ALA A 117 10.91 -7.05 9.96
C ALA A 117 10.49 -7.95 8.78
N GLY A 118 10.87 -9.23 8.82
CA GLY A 118 10.61 -10.19 7.75
C GLY A 118 11.66 -10.18 6.64
N HIS A 119 12.63 -9.28 6.65
CA HIS A 119 13.75 -9.24 5.71
C HIS A 119 15.05 -9.70 6.36
N SER A 120 15.84 -10.50 5.65
CA SER A 120 17.15 -10.97 6.08
C SER A 120 18.30 -10.03 5.73
N ARG A 121 18.03 -8.99 4.91
CA ARG A 121 19.02 -8.04 4.40
C ARG A 121 18.45 -6.62 4.35
N HIS A 122 19.36 -5.62 4.34
CA HIS A 122 19.03 -4.22 4.14
C HIS A 122 18.65 -3.97 2.68
N ARG A 123 17.34 -3.92 2.38
CA ARG A 123 16.82 -3.77 1.01
C ARG A 123 15.63 -2.82 0.92
N ILE A 124 15.37 -2.05 1.97
CA ILE A 124 14.25 -1.14 2.01
C ILE A 124 14.69 0.25 1.61
N ALA A 125 14.32 0.68 0.40
CA ALA A 125 14.49 2.05 -0.07
C ALA A 125 13.41 2.94 0.57
N HIS A 126 13.78 4.06 1.17
CA HIS A 126 12.83 4.90 1.92
C HIS A 126 13.08 6.40 1.70
N HIS A 127 12.07 7.21 2.03
CA HIS A 127 12.17 8.65 2.18
C HIS A 127 11.63 9.01 3.56
N LYS A 128 12.51 9.14 4.56
CA LYS A 128 12.12 9.34 5.97
C LYS A 128 11.08 8.30 6.41
N ASP A 129 10.00 8.74 7.06
CA ASP A 129 8.83 7.91 7.40
C ASP A 129 7.59 8.31 6.56
N SER A 130 7.80 8.67 5.29
CA SER A 130 6.76 9.16 4.38
C SER A 130 6.99 8.76 2.92
N THR A 131 7.58 7.59 2.72
CA THR A 131 7.99 7.08 1.38
C THR A 131 6.83 7.02 0.41
N GLY A 132 5.66 6.56 0.86
CA GLY A 132 4.48 6.46 0.02
C GLY A 132 4.00 7.82 -0.47
N LYS A 133 4.02 8.85 0.40
CA LYS A 133 3.65 10.21 0.04
C LYS A 133 4.61 10.77 -1.01
N GLU A 134 5.91 10.61 -0.82
CA GLU A 134 6.93 11.06 -1.76
C GLU A 134 6.72 10.42 -3.14
N ILE A 135 6.52 9.10 -3.19
CA ILE A 135 6.27 8.38 -4.44
C ILE A 135 5.02 8.92 -5.14
N VAL A 136 3.89 9.01 -4.43
CA VAL A 136 2.62 9.46 -5.02
C VAL A 136 2.72 10.90 -5.52
N ASP A 137 3.30 11.81 -4.74
CA ASP A 137 3.44 13.22 -5.11
C ASP A 137 4.28 13.37 -6.40
N LYS A 138 5.40 12.64 -6.53
CA LYS A 138 6.26 12.74 -7.73
C LYS A 138 5.61 12.08 -8.95
N LEU A 139 5.01 10.91 -8.81
CA LEU A 139 4.30 10.27 -9.91
C LEU A 139 3.13 11.13 -10.37
N LEU A 140 2.34 11.69 -9.46
CA LEU A 140 1.23 12.58 -9.76
C LEU A 140 1.70 13.84 -10.48
N TYR A 141 2.81 14.44 -10.03
CA TYR A 141 3.44 15.58 -10.70
C TYR A 141 3.78 15.26 -12.17
N ARG A 142 4.25 14.04 -12.45
CA ARG A 142 4.57 13.60 -13.82
C ARG A 142 3.31 13.33 -14.63
N VAL A 143 2.34 12.59 -14.08
CA VAL A 143 1.09 12.25 -14.79
C VAL A 143 0.31 13.51 -15.17
N LYS A 144 0.24 14.52 -14.31
CA LYS A 144 -0.42 15.82 -14.63
C LYS A 144 0.18 16.56 -15.83
N ARG A 145 1.34 16.17 -16.31
CA ARG A 145 2.02 16.75 -17.48
C ARG A 145 1.87 15.95 -18.77
N LEU A 146 1.21 14.80 -18.68
CA LEU A 146 0.93 13.97 -19.84
C LEU A 146 -0.28 14.54 -20.61
N ALA A 147 -0.08 14.95 -21.85
CA ALA A 147 -1.15 15.52 -22.68
C ALA A 147 -2.21 14.51 -23.08
N ASN A 148 -1.88 13.22 -23.07
CA ASN A 148 -2.76 12.12 -23.45
C ASN A 148 -3.57 11.55 -22.26
N VAL A 149 -3.39 12.07 -21.03
CA VAL A 149 -4.10 11.60 -19.83
C VAL A 149 -5.12 12.64 -19.37
N THR A 150 -6.39 12.29 -19.44
CA THR A 150 -7.49 13.04 -18.79
C THR A 150 -7.64 12.55 -17.36
N ILE A 151 -7.52 13.45 -16.39
CA ILE A 151 -7.62 13.11 -14.95
C ILE A 151 -8.92 13.68 -14.41
N LEU A 152 -9.71 12.84 -13.74
CA LEU A 152 -10.93 13.25 -13.04
C LEU A 152 -10.82 12.89 -11.55
N GLU A 153 -10.81 13.93 -10.71
CA GLU A 153 -10.94 13.81 -9.25
C GLU A 153 -12.41 13.80 -8.83
N ASN A 154 -12.73 13.23 -7.69
CA ASN A 154 -14.09 13.09 -7.20
C ASN A 154 -15.01 12.43 -8.25
N ALA A 155 -14.46 11.49 -8.98
CA ALA A 155 -15.09 10.73 -10.04
C ALA A 155 -15.30 9.28 -9.60
N LEU A 156 -16.54 8.91 -9.36
CA LEU A 156 -16.91 7.55 -8.91
C LEU A 156 -17.27 6.69 -10.11
N LEU A 157 -16.53 5.60 -10.29
CA LEU A 157 -16.99 4.51 -11.16
C LEU A 157 -18.17 3.81 -10.46
N PHE A 158 -19.37 3.83 -11.06
CA PHE A 158 -20.55 3.20 -10.48
C PHE A 158 -21.04 1.97 -11.26
N SER A 159 -20.58 1.80 -12.51
CA SER A 159 -20.84 0.59 -13.31
C SER A 159 -19.68 0.31 -14.25
N LEU A 160 -19.46 -0.97 -14.54
CA LEU A 160 -18.47 -1.43 -15.51
C LEU A 160 -19.02 -2.65 -16.24
N THR A 161 -19.16 -2.55 -17.56
CA THR A 161 -19.72 -3.61 -18.40
C THR A 161 -18.73 -3.97 -19.49
N LYS A 162 -18.50 -5.26 -19.70
CA LYS A 162 -17.72 -5.78 -20.83
C LYS A 162 -18.59 -5.87 -22.06
N THR A 163 -18.05 -5.48 -23.21
CA THR A 163 -18.66 -5.57 -24.52
C THR A 163 -17.82 -6.44 -25.45
N GLU A 164 -18.26 -6.64 -26.69
CA GLU A 164 -17.45 -7.36 -27.69
C GLU A 164 -16.14 -6.64 -28.03
N ASN A 165 -16.12 -5.30 -27.95
CA ASN A 165 -15.00 -4.47 -28.39
C ASN A 165 -14.27 -3.74 -27.24
N GLY A 166 -14.52 -4.13 -25.99
CA GLY A 166 -13.91 -3.46 -24.84
C GLY A 166 -14.84 -3.33 -23.64
N PHE A 167 -14.89 -2.16 -23.04
CA PHE A 167 -15.62 -1.91 -21.81
C PHE A 167 -16.39 -0.59 -21.88
N TYR A 168 -17.53 -0.54 -21.17
CA TYR A 168 -18.27 0.68 -20.87
C TYR A 168 -18.23 0.93 -19.36
N ALA A 169 -17.73 2.10 -18.97
CA ALA A 169 -17.64 2.57 -17.60
C ALA A 169 -18.66 3.68 -17.35
N GLY A 170 -19.58 3.50 -16.40
CA GLY A 170 -20.44 4.55 -15.89
C GLY A 170 -19.72 5.33 -14.81
N VAL A 171 -19.58 6.64 -15.00
CA VAL A 171 -18.83 7.53 -14.12
C VAL A 171 -19.74 8.65 -13.61
N GLN A 172 -19.76 8.88 -12.31
CA GLN A 172 -20.38 10.04 -11.67
C GLN A 172 -19.32 11.06 -11.31
N HIS A 173 -19.42 12.27 -11.86
CA HIS A 173 -18.50 13.36 -11.62
C HIS A 173 -19.26 14.69 -11.54
N GLN A 174 -18.99 15.50 -10.52
CA GLN A 174 -19.62 16.83 -10.30
C GLN A 174 -21.16 16.81 -10.31
N GLY A 175 -21.77 15.74 -9.80
CA GLY A 175 -23.22 15.58 -9.76
C GLY A 175 -23.86 15.04 -11.05
N GLU A 176 -23.11 14.93 -12.12
CA GLU A 176 -23.56 14.38 -13.41
C GLU A 176 -23.02 12.96 -13.62
N ALA A 177 -23.76 12.16 -14.37
CA ALA A 177 -23.35 10.83 -14.81
C ALA A 177 -23.07 10.83 -16.31
N PHE A 178 -21.96 10.22 -16.71
CA PHE A 178 -21.63 9.98 -18.10
C PHE A 178 -21.11 8.55 -18.31
N TYR A 179 -21.01 8.13 -19.56
CA TYR A 179 -20.43 6.84 -19.92
C TYR A 179 -19.17 7.03 -20.75
N ALA A 180 -18.12 6.26 -20.41
CA ALA A 180 -16.87 6.22 -21.15
C ALA A 180 -16.62 4.82 -21.70
N GLY A 181 -16.33 4.72 -23.00
CA GLY A 181 -15.88 3.49 -23.65
C GLY A 181 -14.37 3.38 -23.62
N ALA A 182 -13.82 2.16 -23.46
CA ALA A 182 -12.40 1.90 -23.59
C ALA A 182 -12.10 0.48 -24.05
N SER A 183 -10.98 0.29 -24.76
CA SER A 183 -10.48 -1.04 -25.11
C SER A 183 -10.01 -1.82 -23.90
N TYR A 184 -9.41 -1.11 -22.91
CA TYR A 184 -8.86 -1.71 -21.68
C TYR A 184 -9.29 -0.93 -20.45
N VAL A 185 -9.48 -1.65 -19.34
CA VAL A 185 -9.70 -1.05 -18.01
C VAL A 185 -8.69 -1.64 -17.04
N LEU A 186 -7.96 -0.76 -16.36
CA LEU A 186 -7.06 -1.12 -15.25
C LEU A 186 -7.73 -0.76 -13.92
N LEU A 187 -8.06 -1.77 -13.13
CA LEU A 187 -8.57 -1.60 -11.77
C LEU A 187 -7.39 -1.49 -10.79
N ALA A 188 -7.02 -0.25 -10.42
CA ALA A 188 -5.99 0.09 -9.44
C ALA A 188 -6.61 0.65 -8.14
N THR A 189 -7.77 0.12 -7.74
CA THR A 189 -8.70 0.66 -6.75
C THR A 189 -8.29 0.44 -5.29
N GLY A 190 -7.17 -0.25 -5.05
CA GLY A 190 -6.72 -0.60 -3.70
C GLY A 190 -7.57 -1.71 -3.06
N GLY A 191 -7.55 -1.75 -1.73
CA GLY A 191 -8.12 -2.84 -0.95
C GLY A 191 -9.49 -2.55 -0.36
N ILE A 192 -9.83 -3.31 0.70
CA ILE A 192 -11.17 -3.40 1.30
C ILE A 192 -11.18 -3.07 2.81
N GLY A 193 -10.12 -2.47 3.35
CA GLY A 193 -9.96 -2.28 4.80
C GLY A 193 -11.08 -1.49 5.49
N ARG A 194 -11.90 -0.74 4.74
CA ARG A 194 -13.04 0.04 5.29
C ARG A 194 -14.25 -0.80 5.70
N ILE A 195 -14.27 -2.11 5.46
CA ILE A 195 -15.33 -2.98 5.99
C ILE A 195 -15.24 -3.14 7.51
N TYR A 196 -14.05 -2.94 8.10
CA TYR A 196 -13.83 -3.04 9.54
C TYR A 196 -14.28 -1.79 10.29
N GLN A 197 -14.68 -1.96 11.54
CA GLN A 197 -15.10 -0.87 12.43
C GLN A 197 -13.95 0.12 12.67
N TYR A 198 -12.74 -0.40 12.91
CA TYR A 198 -11.52 0.38 13.05
C TYR A 198 -10.54 -0.01 11.95
N THR A 199 -9.89 0.97 11.36
CA THR A 199 -9.00 0.76 10.23
C THR A 199 -7.95 1.86 10.15
N THR A 200 -6.76 1.52 9.65
CA THR A 200 -5.72 2.47 9.28
C THR A 200 -5.79 2.85 7.80
N ASN A 201 -6.77 2.30 7.07
CA ASN A 201 -6.99 2.63 5.67
C ASN A 201 -7.81 3.91 5.51
N SER A 202 -7.53 4.67 4.46
CA SER A 202 -8.30 5.84 4.08
C SER A 202 -9.76 5.49 3.74
N ALA A 203 -10.63 6.51 3.77
CA ALA A 203 -12.06 6.37 3.52
C ALA A 203 -12.43 5.75 2.16
N ILE A 204 -11.49 5.69 1.20
CA ILE A 204 -11.71 5.18 -0.15
C ILE A 204 -11.51 3.67 -0.30
N ALA A 205 -10.97 2.96 0.69
CA ALA A 205 -10.63 1.55 0.63
C ALA A 205 -11.88 0.65 0.83
N THR A 206 -12.86 0.73 -0.03
CA THR A 206 -14.20 0.11 0.10
C THR A 206 -14.38 -1.15 -0.74
N GLY A 207 -13.36 -1.58 -1.50
CA GLY A 207 -13.39 -2.83 -2.28
C GLY A 207 -14.15 -2.76 -3.60
N ASP A 208 -14.44 -1.56 -4.12
CA ASP A 208 -15.26 -1.37 -5.33
C ASP A 208 -14.70 -2.15 -6.53
N GLY A 209 -13.38 -2.12 -6.75
CA GLY A 209 -12.75 -2.84 -7.86
C GLY A 209 -12.83 -4.36 -7.72
N ILE A 210 -12.88 -4.88 -6.49
CA ILE A 210 -13.09 -6.31 -6.25
C ILE A 210 -14.50 -6.71 -6.72
N MET A 211 -15.51 -5.88 -6.41
CA MET A 211 -16.89 -6.08 -6.85
C MET A 211 -16.98 -6.08 -8.40
N PHE A 212 -16.46 -5.05 -9.06
CA PHE A 212 -16.47 -4.96 -10.51
C PHE A 212 -15.74 -6.13 -11.19
N ALA A 213 -14.58 -6.53 -10.65
CA ALA A 213 -13.85 -7.68 -11.16
C ALA A 213 -14.68 -8.97 -11.06
N HIS A 214 -15.36 -9.17 -9.91
CA HIS A 214 -16.24 -10.32 -9.70
C HIS A 214 -17.42 -10.33 -10.68
N GLU A 215 -18.10 -9.21 -10.84
CA GLU A 215 -19.25 -9.06 -11.78
C GLU A 215 -18.83 -9.32 -13.23
N LEU A 216 -17.58 -9.02 -13.59
CA LEU A 216 -17.02 -9.30 -14.90
C LEU A 216 -16.48 -10.74 -15.07
N GLY A 217 -16.65 -11.58 -14.04
CA GLY A 217 -16.30 -13.00 -14.06
C GLY A 217 -14.83 -13.30 -13.69
N ALA A 218 -14.11 -12.35 -13.10
CA ALA A 218 -12.78 -12.62 -12.57
C ALA A 218 -12.84 -13.55 -11.34
N GLU A 219 -11.86 -14.44 -11.23
CA GLU A 219 -11.72 -15.28 -10.06
C GLU A 219 -11.29 -14.44 -8.86
N ILE A 220 -12.06 -14.51 -7.75
CA ILE A 220 -11.75 -13.82 -6.50
C ILE A 220 -11.18 -14.81 -5.51
N LYS A 221 -9.98 -14.51 -4.98
CA LYS A 221 -9.27 -15.33 -4.01
C LYS A 221 -8.89 -14.54 -2.76
N HIS A 222 -8.75 -15.25 -1.65
CA HIS A 222 -8.10 -14.77 -0.43
C HIS A 222 -8.71 -13.47 0.16
N LEU A 223 -10.03 -13.28 0.10
CA LEU A 223 -10.70 -12.11 0.68
C LEU A 223 -10.48 -11.97 2.20
N SER A 224 -10.16 -13.06 2.88
CA SER A 224 -9.82 -13.08 4.31
C SER A 224 -8.37 -12.66 4.61
N TRP A 225 -7.53 -12.44 3.59
CA TRP A 225 -6.14 -12.04 3.79
C TRP A 225 -6.04 -10.54 4.05
N ILE A 226 -6.44 -10.14 5.23
CA ILE A 226 -6.35 -8.77 5.72
C ILE A 226 -5.25 -8.70 6.78
N GLN A 227 -4.29 -7.80 6.61
CA GLN A 227 -3.29 -7.55 7.64
C GLN A 227 -3.85 -6.62 8.71
N PHE A 228 -3.83 -7.08 9.96
CA PHE A 228 -4.10 -6.25 11.12
C PHE A 228 -2.79 -5.69 11.65
N HIS A 229 -2.66 -4.36 11.63
CA HIS A 229 -1.45 -3.70 12.13
C HIS A 229 -1.46 -3.69 13.66
N PRO A 230 -0.38 -4.12 14.33
CA PRO A 230 -0.36 -4.27 15.80
C PRO A 230 -0.38 -2.94 16.55
N THR A 231 0.03 -1.84 15.93
CA THR A 231 0.17 -0.53 16.57
C THR A 231 -0.63 0.53 15.84
N ALA A 232 -1.92 0.60 16.15
CA ALA A 232 -2.82 1.67 15.73
C ALA A 232 -3.24 2.48 16.96
N PHE A 233 -3.16 3.82 16.88
CA PHE A 233 -3.50 4.68 18.01
C PHE A 233 -5.00 4.59 18.35
N ALA A 234 -5.30 4.27 19.60
CA ALA A 234 -6.67 4.07 20.08
C ALA A 234 -7.34 5.39 20.45
N ALA A 235 -7.64 6.26 19.46
CA ALA A 235 -8.46 7.45 19.70
C ALA A 235 -9.93 7.06 19.90
N GLU A 236 -10.62 7.70 20.85
CA GLU A 236 -11.96 7.25 21.30
C GLU A 236 -13.08 7.41 20.27
N LYS A 237 -12.95 8.32 19.28
CA LYS A 237 -14.08 8.72 18.42
C LYS A 237 -13.90 8.43 16.94
N ASP A 238 -12.69 8.15 16.46
CA ASP A 238 -12.45 8.04 15.04
C ASP A 238 -12.43 6.59 14.57
N ARG A 239 -13.14 6.30 13.49
CA ARG A 239 -13.09 5.02 12.81
C ARG A 239 -11.74 4.79 12.14
N GLU A 240 -11.19 5.85 11.54
CA GLU A 240 -9.86 5.84 10.94
C GLU A 240 -8.81 6.08 12.03
N ARG A 241 -7.91 5.13 12.18
CA ARG A 241 -6.90 5.13 13.23
C ARG A 241 -5.56 5.58 12.68
N PHE A 242 -4.87 6.45 13.42
CA PHE A 242 -3.49 6.79 13.10
C PHE A 242 -2.59 5.55 13.27
N LEU A 243 -1.83 5.25 12.22
CA LEU A 243 -0.87 4.15 12.25
C LEU A 243 0.41 4.63 12.92
N ILE A 244 0.77 3.98 14.04
CA ILE A 244 2.07 4.20 14.67
C ILE A 244 3.09 3.35 13.89
N SER A 245 4.08 4.00 13.30
CA SER A 245 5.10 3.36 12.47
C SER A 245 5.78 2.18 13.17
N GLU A 246 6.11 1.16 12.40
CA GLU A 246 6.89 0.03 12.89
C GLU A 246 8.28 0.44 13.35
N ALA A 247 8.81 1.54 12.81
CA ALA A 247 10.09 2.12 13.22
C ALA A 247 10.15 2.38 14.74
N VAL A 248 9.03 2.77 15.37
CA VAL A 248 8.96 3.00 16.82
C VAL A 248 9.29 1.73 17.61
N ARG A 249 8.84 0.55 17.15
CA ARG A 249 9.23 -0.74 17.74
C ARG A 249 10.69 -1.09 17.40
N GLY A 250 11.11 -0.77 16.18
CA GLY A 250 12.50 -0.92 15.73
C GLY A 250 13.48 -0.12 16.59
N GLU A 251 13.08 1.08 17.03
CA GLU A 251 13.84 1.93 17.96
C GLU A 251 13.76 1.43 19.41
N GLY A 252 13.05 0.35 19.65
CA GLY A 252 13.04 -0.37 20.92
C GLY A 252 11.80 -0.17 21.78
N ALA A 253 10.73 0.49 21.31
CA ALA A 253 9.50 0.60 22.07
C ALA A 253 8.93 -0.77 22.46
N ASN A 254 8.47 -0.89 23.70
CA ASN A 254 7.91 -2.12 24.28
C ASN A 254 6.37 -2.09 24.25
N LEU A 255 5.77 -3.20 23.86
CA LEU A 255 4.33 -3.40 24.02
C LEU A 255 4.01 -3.87 25.43
N LEU A 256 3.19 -3.09 26.15
CA LEU A 256 2.78 -3.37 27.51
C LEU A 256 1.27 -3.67 27.54
N ASN A 257 0.86 -4.62 28.38
CA ASN A 257 -0.54 -4.89 28.68
C ASN A 257 -1.13 -3.86 29.67
N CYS A 258 -2.40 -4.03 30.04
CA CYS A 258 -3.11 -3.13 30.95
C CYS A 258 -2.50 -3.06 32.37
N TYR A 259 -1.65 -4.01 32.74
CA TYR A 259 -0.94 -4.05 34.02
C TYR A 259 0.49 -3.44 33.92
N GLY A 260 0.87 -2.90 32.75
CA GLY A 260 2.22 -2.38 32.51
C GLY A 260 3.27 -3.48 32.31
N ALA A 261 2.86 -4.72 32.09
CA ALA A 261 3.78 -5.82 31.85
C ALA A 261 4.10 -6.00 30.36
N HIS A 262 5.40 -6.14 30.04
CA HIS A 262 5.84 -6.52 28.70
C HIS A 262 5.50 -7.98 28.43
N PHE A 263 4.78 -8.28 27.35
CA PHE A 263 4.16 -9.59 27.17
C PHE A 263 4.54 -10.30 25.87
N THR A 264 5.03 -9.61 24.86
CA THR A 264 5.24 -10.14 23.51
C THR A 264 6.18 -11.35 23.48
N SER A 265 7.26 -11.33 24.28
CA SER A 265 8.23 -12.42 24.43
C SER A 265 7.62 -13.72 25.01
N LYS A 266 6.45 -13.64 25.64
CA LYS A 266 5.68 -14.81 26.11
C LYS A 266 5.12 -15.63 24.94
N TYR A 267 4.86 -14.98 23.80
CA TYR A 267 4.21 -15.57 22.63
C TYR A 267 5.19 -15.85 21.50
N ASP A 268 6.26 -15.06 21.36
CA ASP A 268 7.31 -15.27 20.34
C ASP A 268 8.65 -14.77 20.87
N SER A 269 9.72 -15.54 20.66
CA SER A 269 11.07 -15.22 21.16
C SER A 269 11.66 -13.93 20.58
N ARG A 270 11.16 -13.46 19.43
CA ARG A 270 11.54 -12.18 18.80
C ARG A 270 10.89 -10.97 19.48
N GLY A 271 9.90 -11.20 20.37
CA GLY A 271 9.22 -10.14 21.10
C GLY A 271 8.54 -9.11 20.20
N ASP A 272 8.77 -7.83 20.48
CA ASP A 272 8.18 -6.71 19.74
C ASP A 272 8.67 -6.58 18.29
N LEU A 273 9.79 -7.23 17.96
CA LEU A 273 10.38 -7.26 16.61
C LEU A 273 9.89 -8.44 15.77
N ALA A 274 8.95 -9.26 16.29
CA ALA A 274 8.30 -10.29 15.51
C ALA A 274 7.48 -9.68 14.36
N PRO A 275 7.20 -10.42 13.27
CA PRO A 275 6.36 -9.97 12.17
C PRO A 275 4.98 -9.48 12.64
N ARG A 276 4.38 -8.57 11.89
CA ARG A 276 3.12 -7.88 12.27
C ARG A 276 1.99 -8.83 12.63
N ASP A 277 1.82 -9.90 11.89
CA ASP A 277 0.79 -10.91 12.14
C ASP A 277 1.03 -11.66 13.47
N VAL A 278 2.29 -11.91 13.81
CA VAL A 278 2.68 -12.56 15.07
C VAL A 278 2.41 -11.63 16.24
N VAL A 279 2.82 -10.36 16.15
CA VAL A 279 2.58 -9.36 17.20
C VAL A 279 1.07 -9.09 17.37
N SER A 280 0.32 -8.95 16.26
CA SER A 280 -1.14 -8.77 16.34
C SER A 280 -1.82 -9.97 17.02
N ASN A 281 -1.37 -11.18 16.71
CA ASN A 281 -1.90 -12.40 17.35
C ASN A 281 -1.52 -12.47 18.85
N ALA A 282 -0.31 -12.06 19.21
CA ALA A 282 0.12 -11.95 20.62
C ALA A 282 -0.77 -10.97 21.40
N ILE A 283 -1.09 -9.80 20.82
CA ILE A 283 -2.02 -8.83 21.41
C ILE A 283 -3.41 -9.47 21.60
N MET A 284 -3.95 -10.17 20.61
CA MET A 284 -5.25 -10.84 20.73
C MET A 284 -5.28 -11.91 21.83
N GLN A 285 -4.21 -12.68 21.97
CA GLN A 285 -4.08 -13.69 23.03
C GLN A 285 -3.96 -13.01 24.41
N GLU A 286 -3.22 -11.93 24.52
CA GLU A 286 -3.07 -11.20 25.78
C GLU A 286 -4.38 -10.46 26.17
N MET A 287 -5.15 -9.96 25.17
CA MET A 287 -6.52 -9.45 25.40
C MET A 287 -7.42 -10.52 26.05
N ALA A 288 -7.40 -11.72 25.51
CA ALA A 288 -8.19 -12.83 26.06
C ALA A 288 -7.72 -13.22 27.48
N ALA A 289 -6.41 -13.18 27.74
CA ALA A 289 -5.83 -13.54 29.04
C ALA A 289 -6.10 -12.49 30.12
N THR A 290 -6.10 -11.19 29.77
CA THR A 290 -6.27 -10.08 30.72
C THR A 290 -7.70 -9.57 30.82
N GLY A 291 -8.57 -9.89 29.83
CA GLY A 291 -9.90 -9.32 29.72
C GLY A 291 -9.92 -7.83 29.34
N SER A 292 -8.81 -7.27 28.92
CA SER A 292 -8.65 -5.85 28.57
C SER A 292 -8.29 -5.66 27.10
N ASP A 293 -8.89 -4.66 26.47
CA ASP A 293 -8.58 -4.22 25.11
C ASP A 293 -7.55 -3.07 25.05
N ARG A 294 -6.97 -2.70 26.20
CA ARG A 294 -6.01 -1.60 26.31
C ARG A 294 -4.59 -2.12 26.38
N PHE A 295 -3.75 -1.60 25.46
CA PHE A 295 -2.33 -1.86 25.35
C PHE A 295 -1.60 -0.53 25.19
N TYR A 296 -0.33 -0.52 25.59
CA TYR A 296 0.51 0.66 25.51
C TYR A 296 1.76 0.32 24.69
N LEU A 297 2.20 1.29 23.90
CA LEU A 297 3.51 1.24 23.26
C LEU A 297 4.40 2.23 24.03
N ASP A 298 5.33 1.72 24.80
CA ASP A 298 6.18 2.49 25.70
C ASP A 298 7.60 2.62 25.15
N ILE A 299 8.05 3.86 25.00
CA ILE A 299 9.41 4.23 24.63
C ILE A 299 10.00 5.26 25.60
N THR A 300 9.31 5.54 26.71
CA THR A 300 9.65 6.60 27.67
C THR A 300 10.95 6.38 28.44
N TYR A 301 11.53 5.18 28.35
CA TYR A 301 12.85 4.87 28.92
C TYR A 301 14.03 5.38 28.07
N LYS A 302 13.77 5.83 26.83
CA LYS A 302 14.77 6.47 25.97
C LYS A 302 15.03 7.90 26.43
N ASP A 303 16.20 8.41 26.07
CA ASP A 303 16.55 9.80 26.32
C ASP A 303 15.53 10.74 25.65
N PRO A 304 14.94 11.71 26.37
CA PRO A 304 14.02 12.69 25.78
C PRO A 304 14.60 13.45 24.57
N ASP A 305 15.92 13.67 24.55
CA ASP A 305 16.58 14.34 23.41
C ASP A 305 16.72 13.42 22.19
N PHE A 306 16.48 12.10 22.37
CA PHE A 306 16.42 11.12 21.28
C PHE A 306 15.02 11.06 20.65
N LEU A 307 13.96 11.29 21.44
CA LEU A 307 12.55 11.21 21.00
C LEU A 307 12.10 12.49 20.31
#